data_23bb54a657447b94b479027c6a5f1de1
#
_entry.id   23bb54a657447b94b479027c6a5f1de1
#
_cell.length_a   1.000
_cell.length_b   1.000
_cell.length_c   1.000
_cell.angle_alpha   90.00
_cell.angle_beta   90.00
_cell.angle_gamma   90.00
#
_symmetry.space_group_name_H-M   'P 1'
#
loop_
_entity.id
_entity.type
_entity.pdbx_description
1 polymer ?
#
loop_
_entity_poly.entity_id
_entity_poly.type
_entity_poly.pdbx_seq_one_letter_code
_entity_poly.pdbx_strand_id
1 'polypeptide(L)'
;ERLRNLGRYTFADVASYRLKQGPIRILSACGSLVVVALYLIAQMVGAGKLIELLFGLNYHIAVVLVGVLMMMYVLFGGMLATTWVQIIKAVLLLFGASFMAFMVMKHVGFSFNNLFSEAMAVHPKGVDIMKPGGLVKDPISALSLGLGLMFGTAGLPHILMRFFTVSDAREARKSVFYATGFMGYFYILTFIIGFGAIMLVGANPEYKDAAGHLIGGNNMAAVHLANAV
;
A
#
# COMPACT_ATOMS: atom_id res chain seq x y z
N GLU A 1 -16.42 11.41 13.65
CA GLU A 1 -17.12 11.91 14.85
C GLU A 1 -18.11 10.90 15.41
N ARG A 2 -19.09 10.46 14.63
CA ARG A 2 -20.14 9.54 15.12
C ARG A 2 -19.58 8.22 15.67
N LEU A 3 -18.62 7.59 14.99
CA LEU A 3 -17.98 6.37 15.46
C LEU A 3 -17.25 6.59 16.80
N ARG A 4 -16.50 7.68 16.94
CA ARG A 4 -15.77 8.00 18.17
C ARG A 4 -16.73 8.21 19.35
N ASN A 5 -17.84 8.88 19.11
CA ASN A 5 -18.83 9.18 20.14
C ASN A 5 -19.61 7.94 20.63
N LEU A 6 -19.58 6.82 19.91
CA LEU A 6 -20.18 5.56 20.37
C LEU A 6 -19.46 4.94 21.59
N GLY A 7 -18.21 5.36 21.89
CA GLY A 7 -17.45 4.91 23.06
C GLY A 7 -17.14 3.42 23.09
N ARG A 8 -17.10 2.76 21.92
CA ARG A 8 -16.83 1.31 21.77
C ARG A 8 -15.38 1.07 21.36
N TYR A 9 -14.90 -0.14 21.56
CA TYR A 9 -13.49 -0.47 21.36
C TYR A 9 -13.22 -1.30 20.10
N THR A 10 -14.18 -2.11 19.66
CA THR A 10 -14.01 -3.00 18.53
C THR A 10 -15.06 -2.76 17.45
N PHE A 11 -14.75 -3.17 16.21
CA PHE A 11 -15.73 -3.14 15.12
C PHE A 11 -16.97 -4.00 15.43
N ALA A 12 -16.77 -5.16 16.07
CA ALA A 12 -17.86 -6.03 16.47
C ALA A 12 -18.81 -5.37 17.48
N ASP A 13 -18.27 -4.54 18.39
CA ASP A 13 -19.08 -3.78 19.35
C ASP A 13 -19.92 -2.71 18.64
N VAL A 14 -19.37 -2.05 17.62
CA VAL A 14 -20.10 -1.07 16.80
C VAL A 14 -21.22 -1.73 16.01
N ALA A 15 -20.91 -2.85 15.33
CA ALA A 15 -21.87 -3.59 14.53
C ALA A 15 -23.03 -4.15 15.39
N SER A 16 -22.73 -4.61 16.61
CA SER A 16 -23.72 -5.15 17.54
C SER A 16 -24.55 -4.10 18.30
N TYR A 17 -24.24 -2.80 18.12
CA TYR A 17 -24.94 -1.73 18.85
C TYR A 17 -26.45 -1.67 18.59
N ARG A 18 -26.86 -1.94 17.35
CA ARG A 18 -28.28 -1.94 16.93
C ARG A 18 -28.84 -3.32 16.60
N LEU A 19 -28.03 -4.35 16.62
CA LEU A 19 -28.39 -5.69 16.18
C LEU A 19 -28.26 -6.69 17.34
N LYS A 20 -28.81 -7.90 17.18
CA LYS A 20 -28.69 -8.97 18.18
C LYS A 20 -27.22 -9.30 18.43
N GLN A 21 -26.76 -9.10 19.68
CA GLN A 21 -25.32 -9.13 20.01
C GLN A 21 -24.64 -10.47 19.72
N GLY A 22 -25.24 -11.62 20.06
CA GLY A 22 -24.61 -12.92 19.90
C GLY A 22 -24.22 -13.25 18.46
N PRO A 23 -25.17 -13.40 17.53
CA PRO A 23 -24.85 -13.77 16.14
C PRO A 23 -24.00 -12.72 15.42
N ILE A 24 -24.24 -11.44 15.68
CA ILE A 24 -23.50 -10.36 14.99
C ILE A 24 -22.04 -10.29 15.47
N ARG A 25 -21.76 -10.52 16.75
CA ARG A 25 -20.38 -10.57 17.25
C ARG A 25 -19.60 -11.71 16.63
N ILE A 26 -20.21 -12.90 16.52
CA ILE A 26 -19.57 -14.05 15.89
C ILE A 26 -19.28 -13.77 14.40
N LEU A 27 -20.29 -13.30 13.65
CA LEU A 27 -20.11 -12.98 12.24
C LEU A 27 -19.05 -11.88 12.01
N SER A 28 -19.07 -10.83 12.81
CA SER A 28 -18.07 -9.75 12.72
C SER A 28 -16.67 -10.23 13.06
N ALA A 29 -16.52 -11.11 14.05
CA ALA A 29 -15.23 -11.72 14.39
C ALA A 29 -14.71 -12.62 13.27
N CYS A 30 -15.54 -13.52 12.73
CA CYS A 30 -15.17 -14.38 11.62
C CYS A 30 -14.81 -13.56 10.36
N GLY A 31 -15.63 -12.58 10.00
CA GLY A 31 -15.35 -11.69 8.88
C GLY A 31 -14.04 -10.91 9.05
N SER A 32 -13.79 -10.39 10.24
CA SER A 32 -12.54 -9.69 10.56
C SER A 32 -11.33 -10.61 10.45
N LEU A 33 -11.42 -11.84 10.94
CA LEU A 33 -10.34 -12.83 10.84
C LEU A 33 -10.01 -13.17 9.38
N VAL A 34 -11.03 -13.38 8.54
CA VAL A 34 -10.83 -13.67 7.11
C VAL A 34 -10.15 -12.49 6.41
N VAL A 35 -10.64 -11.28 6.62
CA VAL A 35 -10.05 -10.06 6.02
C VAL A 35 -8.60 -9.89 6.47
N VAL A 36 -8.33 -10.03 7.77
CA VAL A 36 -6.97 -9.88 8.32
C VAL A 36 -6.03 -10.98 7.78
N ALA A 37 -6.50 -12.22 7.66
CA ALA A 37 -5.71 -13.32 7.11
C ALA A 37 -5.31 -13.05 5.65
N LEU A 38 -6.26 -12.66 4.79
CA LEU A 38 -6.00 -12.32 3.39
C LEU A 38 -5.04 -11.13 3.28
N TYR A 39 -5.22 -10.10 4.10
CA TYR A 39 -4.34 -8.93 4.15
C TYR A 39 -2.92 -9.32 4.59
N LEU A 40 -2.79 -10.16 5.61
CA LEU A 40 -1.50 -10.64 6.11
C LEU A 40 -0.74 -11.44 5.05
N ILE A 41 -1.43 -12.33 4.32
CA ILE A 41 -0.82 -13.09 3.22
C ILE A 41 -0.22 -12.13 2.19
N ALA A 42 -0.97 -11.13 1.73
CA ALA A 42 -0.47 -10.14 0.76
C ALA A 42 0.76 -9.38 1.28
N GLN A 43 0.76 -8.99 2.56
CA GLN A 43 1.89 -8.29 3.18
C GLN A 43 3.14 -9.19 3.31
N MET A 44 2.95 -10.46 3.69
CA MET A 44 4.06 -11.40 3.84
C MET A 44 4.71 -11.76 2.50
N VAL A 45 3.91 -11.89 1.43
CA VAL A 45 4.44 -12.09 0.08
C VAL A 45 5.31 -10.91 -0.35
N GLY A 46 4.84 -9.68 -0.15
CA GLY A 46 5.61 -8.47 -0.48
C GLY A 46 6.90 -8.36 0.33
N ALA A 47 6.84 -8.57 1.64
CA ALA A 47 8.01 -8.52 2.51
C ALA A 47 9.02 -9.63 2.19
N GLY A 48 8.55 -10.86 1.94
CA GLY A 48 9.40 -11.99 1.57
C GLY A 48 10.17 -11.73 0.28
N LYS A 49 9.49 -11.22 -0.75
CA LYS A 49 10.14 -10.86 -2.03
C LYS A 49 11.14 -9.73 -1.89
N LEU A 50 10.85 -8.74 -1.05
CA LEU A 50 11.79 -7.64 -0.79
C LEU A 50 13.07 -8.15 -0.11
N ILE A 51 12.96 -8.99 0.90
CA ILE A 51 14.13 -9.56 1.61
C ILE A 51 14.91 -10.50 0.70
N GLU A 52 14.24 -11.33 -0.12
CA GLU A 52 14.88 -12.16 -1.14
C GLU A 52 15.73 -11.31 -2.08
N LEU A 53 15.17 -10.19 -2.59
CA LEU A 53 15.87 -9.31 -3.52
C LEU A 53 17.05 -8.56 -2.88
N LEU A 54 16.87 -8.05 -1.66
CA LEU A 54 17.90 -7.22 -1.01
C LEU A 54 19.04 -8.03 -0.40
N PHE A 55 18.76 -9.23 0.12
CA PHE A 55 19.74 -10.03 0.88
C PHE A 55 20.11 -11.33 0.17
N GLY A 56 19.50 -11.66 -0.96
CA GLY A 56 19.76 -12.93 -1.68
C GLY A 56 19.29 -14.17 -0.93
N LEU A 57 18.43 -14.03 0.09
CA LEU A 57 17.94 -15.15 0.87
C LEU A 57 16.86 -15.92 0.11
N ASN A 58 16.75 -17.22 0.39
CA ASN A 58 15.62 -18.01 -0.12
C ASN A 58 14.29 -17.42 0.37
N TYR A 59 13.31 -17.32 -0.54
CA TYR A 59 12.00 -16.71 -0.26
C TYR A 59 11.32 -17.26 1.00
N HIS A 60 11.32 -18.58 1.20
CA HIS A 60 10.69 -19.21 2.37
C HIS A 60 11.38 -18.81 3.68
N ILE A 61 12.72 -18.75 3.68
CA ILE A 61 13.50 -18.32 4.84
C ILE A 61 13.21 -16.83 5.12
N ALA A 62 13.15 -16.00 4.08
CA ALA A 62 12.83 -14.58 4.20
C ALA A 62 11.45 -14.36 4.83
N VAL A 63 10.42 -15.09 4.38
CA VAL A 63 9.06 -15.00 4.94
C VAL A 63 9.02 -15.42 6.41
N VAL A 64 9.67 -16.53 6.78
CA VAL A 64 9.72 -17.00 8.17
C VAL A 64 10.44 -16.01 9.06
N LEU A 65 11.58 -15.48 8.62
CA LEU A 65 12.37 -14.49 9.37
C LEU A 65 11.56 -13.21 9.63
N VAL A 66 10.92 -12.66 8.60
CA VAL A 66 10.07 -11.48 8.74
C VAL A 66 8.87 -11.76 9.66
N GLY A 67 8.25 -12.94 9.52
CA GLY A 67 7.12 -13.35 10.37
C GLY A 67 7.50 -13.43 11.85
N VAL A 68 8.62 -14.07 12.15
CA VAL A 68 9.13 -14.18 13.54
C VAL A 68 9.44 -12.79 14.11
N LEU A 69 10.16 -11.96 13.38
CA LEU A 69 10.48 -10.59 13.81
C LEU A 69 9.21 -9.77 14.06
N MET A 70 8.23 -9.87 13.15
CA MET A 70 6.95 -9.20 13.30
C MET A 70 6.22 -9.66 14.56
N MET A 71 6.13 -10.96 14.78
CA MET A 71 5.50 -11.52 15.99
C MET A 71 6.22 -11.04 17.27
N MET A 72 7.53 -11.04 17.27
CA MET A 72 8.30 -10.58 18.44
C MET A 72 7.98 -9.12 18.78
N TYR A 73 8.09 -8.19 17.84
CA TYR A 73 7.83 -6.79 18.17
C TYR A 73 6.36 -6.49 18.51
N VAL A 74 5.42 -7.25 17.96
CA VAL A 74 3.99 -7.09 18.27
C VAL A 74 3.68 -7.64 19.67
N LEU A 75 4.22 -8.81 20.03
CA LEU A 75 3.99 -9.44 21.33
C LEU A 75 4.59 -8.61 22.48
N PHE A 76 5.82 -8.12 22.32
CA PHE A 76 6.52 -7.37 23.38
C PHE A 76 6.18 -5.88 23.38
N GLY A 77 5.89 -5.31 22.21
CA GLY A 77 5.70 -3.86 22.07
C GLY A 77 4.25 -3.37 22.11
N GLY A 78 3.30 -4.25 21.89
CA GLY A 78 1.86 -3.92 21.87
C GLY A 78 1.49 -2.79 20.90
N MET A 79 0.38 -2.11 21.20
CA MET A 79 -0.14 -1.03 20.33
C MET A 79 0.75 0.22 20.29
N LEU A 80 1.45 0.54 21.37
CA LEU A 80 2.29 1.73 21.45
C LEU A 80 3.50 1.60 20.52
N ALA A 81 4.22 0.48 20.62
CA ALA A 81 5.38 0.22 19.76
C ALA A 81 4.99 0.13 18.29
N THR A 82 3.89 -0.54 17.96
CA THR A 82 3.41 -0.61 16.58
C THR A 82 3.05 0.76 16.02
N THR A 83 2.51 1.66 16.83
CA THR A 83 2.20 3.04 16.41
C THR A 83 3.49 3.81 16.10
N TRP A 84 4.51 3.76 16.97
CA TRP A 84 5.80 4.41 16.74
C TRP A 84 6.50 3.89 15.49
N VAL A 85 6.52 2.56 15.31
CA VAL A 85 7.07 1.94 14.10
C VAL A 85 6.37 2.44 12.84
N GLN A 86 5.05 2.59 12.88
CA GLN A 86 4.29 3.10 11.73
C GLN A 86 4.56 4.59 11.45
N ILE A 87 4.73 5.42 12.46
CA ILE A 87 5.10 6.83 12.28
C ILE A 87 6.47 6.93 11.60
N ILE A 88 7.46 6.20 12.09
CA ILE A 88 8.80 6.17 11.51
C ILE A 88 8.74 5.68 10.06
N LYS A 89 8.03 4.58 9.80
CA LYS A 89 7.83 4.07 8.42
C LYS A 89 7.17 5.08 7.51
N ALA A 90 6.14 5.80 7.97
CA ALA A 90 5.44 6.79 7.16
C ALA A 90 6.36 7.95 6.78
N VAL A 91 7.17 8.45 7.73
CA VAL A 91 8.15 9.51 7.47
C VAL A 91 9.20 9.05 6.47
N LEU A 92 9.79 7.86 6.68
CA LEU A 92 10.80 7.30 5.77
C LEU A 92 10.22 7.03 4.38
N LEU A 93 8.99 6.50 4.30
CA LEU A 93 8.32 6.24 3.04
C LEU A 93 8.08 7.53 2.25
N LEU A 94 7.51 8.55 2.89
CA LEU A 94 7.25 9.84 2.23
C LEU A 94 8.54 10.53 1.81
N PHE A 95 9.56 10.50 2.65
CA PHE A 95 10.87 11.06 2.32
C PHE A 95 11.51 10.30 1.15
N GLY A 96 11.61 8.98 1.21
CA GLY A 96 12.18 8.15 0.16
C GLY A 96 11.43 8.27 -1.17
N ALA A 97 10.10 8.23 -1.14
CA ALA A 97 9.28 8.40 -2.34
C ALA A 97 9.44 9.82 -2.93
N SER A 98 9.49 10.86 -2.09
CA SER A 98 9.73 12.24 -2.55
C SER A 98 11.11 12.37 -3.20
N PHE A 99 12.13 11.78 -2.59
CA PHE A 99 13.48 11.77 -3.11
C PHE A 99 13.57 11.04 -4.47
N MET A 100 12.97 9.85 -4.57
CA MET A 100 12.92 9.11 -5.84
C MET A 100 12.18 9.89 -6.93
N ALA A 101 11.00 10.45 -6.61
CA ALA A 101 10.25 11.25 -7.57
C ALA A 101 11.03 12.49 -8.01
N PHE A 102 11.74 13.15 -7.10
CA PHE A 102 12.62 14.26 -7.41
C PHE A 102 13.75 13.85 -8.36
N MET A 103 14.41 12.71 -8.11
CA MET A 103 15.48 12.20 -8.98
C MET A 103 14.97 11.83 -10.38
N VAL A 104 13.81 11.18 -10.47
CA VAL A 104 13.15 10.91 -11.75
C VAL A 104 12.84 12.21 -12.49
N MET A 105 12.25 13.21 -11.83
CA MET A 105 11.95 14.49 -12.45
C MET A 105 13.19 15.26 -12.86
N LYS A 106 14.28 15.17 -12.11
CA LYS A 106 15.57 15.74 -12.47
C LYS A 106 16.12 15.09 -13.75
N HIS A 107 15.98 13.79 -13.92
CA HIS A 107 16.42 13.06 -15.11
C HIS A 107 15.73 13.56 -16.39
N VAL A 108 14.43 13.87 -16.33
CA VAL A 108 13.64 14.37 -17.46
C VAL A 108 13.61 15.90 -17.55
N GLY A 109 14.48 16.61 -16.82
CA GLY A 109 14.54 18.08 -16.82
C GLY A 109 13.30 18.78 -16.24
N PHE A 110 12.63 18.17 -15.24
CA PHE A 110 11.39 18.64 -14.61
C PHE A 110 10.22 18.83 -15.57
N SER A 111 10.22 18.10 -16.70
CA SER A 111 9.15 18.13 -17.70
C SER A 111 8.29 16.87 -17.65
N PHE A 112 7.02 17.02 -17.32
CA PHE A 112 6.05 15.92 -17.40
C PHE A 112 5.87 15.40 -18.84
N ASN A 113 5.96 16.29 -19.84
CA ASN A 113 5.86 15.88 -21.23
C ASN A 113 7.01 14.92 -21.60
N ASN A 114 8.23 15.21 -21.17
CA ASN A 114 9.38 14.34 -21.40
C ASN A 114 9.18 13.00 -20.66
N LEU A 115 8.74 13.02 -19.40
CA LEU A 115 8.45 11.83 -18.63
C LEU A 115 7.48 10.89 -19.37
N PHE A 116 6.38 11.43 -19.90
CA PHE A 116 5.40 10.63 -20.61
C PHE A 116 5.89 10.18 -21.98
N SER A 117 6.55 11.06 -22.75
CA SER A 117 7.08 10.69 -24.07
C SER A 117 8.14 9.61 -24.01
N GLU A 118 9.07 9.70 -23.06
CA GLU A 118 10.10 8.69 -22.87
C GLU A 118 9.52 7.36 -22.37
N ALA A 119 8.58 7.40 -21.42
CA ALA A 119 7.88 6.20 -20.96
C ALA A 119 7.09 5.50 -22.09
N MET A 120 6.42 6.28 -22.95
CA MET A 120 5.71 5.75 -24.12
C MET A 120 6.69 5.16 -25.15
N ALA A 121 7.85 5.75 -25.34
CA ALA A 121 8.85 5.25 -26.28
C ALA A 121 9.43 3.89 -25.87
N VAL A 122 9.60 3.67 -24.57
CA VAL A 122 10.19 2.42 -24.02
C VAL A 122 9.16 1.31 -23.87
N HIS A 123 7.92 1.65 -23.53
CA HIS A 123 6.92 0.63 -23.20
C HIS A 123 6.38 -0.06 -24.46
N PRO A 124 6.26 -1.42 -24.47
CA PRO A 124 5.76 -2.16 -25.66
C PRO A 124 4.39 -1.74 -26.19
N LYS A 125 3.54 -1.18 -25.30
CA LYS A 125 2.21 -0.66 -25.66
C LYS A 125 2.23 0.78 -26.18
N GLY A 126 3.37 1.47 -26.15
CA GLY A 126 3.50 2.85 -26.62
C GLY A 126 2.45 3.78 -25.97
N VAL A 127 1.73 4.53 -26.81
CA VAL A 127 0.69 5.50 -26.38
C VAL A 127 -0.46 4.85 -25.59
N ASP A 128 -0.67 3.54 -25.73
CA ASP A 128 -1.78 2.85 -25.05
C ASP A 128 -1.60 2.79 -23.52
N ILE A 129 -0.41 3.05 -22.98
CA ILE A 129 -0.20 3.17 -21.52
C ILE A 129 -0.93 4.37 -20.92
N MET A 130 -1.21 5.39 -21.74
CA MET A 130 -1.94 6.58 -21.30
C MET A 130 -3.46 6.41 -21.33
N LYS A 131 -3.96 5.33 -21.95
CA LYS A 131 -5.39 5.05 -22.04
C LYS A 131 -5.93 4.50 -20.72
N PRO A 132 -7.15 4.87 -20.32
CA PRO A 132 -7.82 4.24 -19.17
C PRO A 132 -8.05 2.74 -19.43
N GLY A 133 -8.18 1.97 -18.35
CA GLY A 133 -8.48 0.53 -18.46
C GLY A 133 -7.25 -0.38 -18.60
N GLY A 134 -6.06 0.12 -18.33
CA GLY A 134 -4.81 -0.68 -18.37
C GLY A 134 -4.81 -1.89 -17.43
N LEU A 135 -5.44 -1.77 -16.26
CA LEU A 135 -5.53 -2.85 -15.27
C LEU A 135 -6.75 -3.74 -15.52
N VAL A 136 -7.91 -3.14 -15.82
CA VAL A 136 -9.18 -3.86 -16.06
C VAL A 136 -9.82 -3.29 -17.30
N LYS A 137 -9.99 -4.14 -18.32
CA LYS A 137 -10.54 -3.73 -19.63
C LYS A 137 -12.07 -3.71 -19.65
N ASP A 138 -12.70 -4.60 -18.89
CA ASP A 138 -14.15 -4.69 -18.84
C ASP A 138 -14.74 -3.60 -17.94
N PRO A 139 -15.68 -2.76 -18.43
CA PRO A 139 -16.25 -1.65 -17.68
C PRO A 139 -16.96 -2.07 -16.38
N ILE A 140 -17.64 -3.21 -16.38
CA ILE A 140 -18.37 -3.72 -15.21
C ILE A 140 -17.36 -4.14 -14.12
N SER A 141 -16.31 -4.85 -14.51
CA SER A 141 -15.23 -5.24 -13.63
C SER A 141 -14.48 -4.03 -13.07
N ALA A 142 -14.26 -2.99 -13.87
CA ALA A 142 -13.64 -1.75 -13.43
C ALA A 142 -14.49 -1.02 -12.39
N LEU A 143 -15.80 -0.94 -12.62
CA LEU A 143 -16.76 -0.33 -11.71
C LEU A 143 -16.88 -1.13 -10.41
N SER A 144 -16.94 -2.46 -10.49
CA SER A 144 -16.93 -3.36 -9.34
C SER A 144 -15.66 -3.23 -8.52
N LEU A 145 -14.49 -3.16 -9.17
CA LEU A 145 -13.20 -2.93 -8.50
C LEU A 145 -13.18 -1.57 -7.78
N GLY A 146 -13.65 -0.50 -8.46
CA GLY A 146 -13.73 0.83 -7.87
C GLY A 146 -14.63 0.88 -6.64
N LEU A 147 -15.81 0.29 -6.70
CA LEU A 147 -16.72 0.17 -5.56
C LEU A 147 -16.12 -0.69 -4.45
N GLY A 148 -15.48 -1.81 -4.79
CA GLY A 148 -14.80 -2.69 -3.84
C GLY A 148 -13.67 -1.98 -3.11
N LEU A 149 -12.84 -1.22 -3.80
CA LEU A 149 -11.77 -0.43 -3.19
C LEU A 149 -12.32 0.71 -2.31
N MET A 150 -13.35 1.43 -2.77
CA MET A 150 -13.91 2.56 -2.04
C MET A 150 -14.59 2.11 -0.73
N PHE A 151 -15.51 1.16 -0.81
CA PHE A 151 -16.24 0.68 0.36
C PHE A 151 -15.41 -0.29 1.21
N GLY A 152 -14.56 -1.10 0.58
CA GLY A 152 -13.67 -2.02 1.28
C GLY A 152 -12.69 -1.29 2.18
N THR A 153 -11.98 -0.30 1.66
CA THR A 153 -11.03 0.49 2.47
C THR A 153 -11.72 1.28 3.57
N ALA A 154 -12.92 1.84 3.30
CA ALA A 154 -13.70 2.55 4.30
C ALA A 154 -14.22 1.63 5.43
N GLY A 155 -14.47 0.36 5.13
CA GLY A 155 -15.02 -0.62 6.07
C GLY A 155 -13.99 -1.50 6.79
N LEU A 156 -12.69 -1.35 6.54
CA LEU A 156 -11.66 -2.18 7.14
C LEU A 156 -11.64 -2.05 8.67
N PRO A 157 -11.79 -3.15 9.42
CA PRO A 157 -11.90 -3.13 10.88
C PRO A 157 -10.74 -2.44 11.57
N HIS A 158 -9.51 -2.68 11.12
CA HIS A 158 -8.30 -2.11 11.69
C HIS A 158 -8.16 -0.59 11.44
N ILE A 159 -8.79 -0.04 10.40
CA ILE A 159 -8.86 1.41 10.17
C ILE A 159 -9.90 2.02 11.08
N LEU A 160 -11.09 1.42 11.18
CA LEU A 160 -12.18 1.90 12.02
C LEU A 160 -11.81 1.91 13.51
N MET A 161 -11.08 0.91 13.98
CA MET A 161 -10.60 0.84 15.37
C MET A 161 -9.69 2.00 15.76
N ARG A 162 -8.96 2.60 14.82
CA ARG A 162 -8.07 3.74 15.11
C ARG A 162 -8.81 5.00 15.51
N PHE A 163 -10.08 5.16 15.10
CA PHE A 163 -10.89 6.29 15.54
C PHE A 163 -11.24 6.24 17.04
N PHE A 164 -11.09 5.09 17.68
CA PHE A 164 -11.30 4.95 19.13
C PHE A 164 -10.05 5.28 19.96
N THR A 165 -8.87 5.37 19.34
CA THR A 165 -7.62 5.67 20.03
C THR A 165 -7.33 7.16 20.17
N VAL A 166 -8.09 8.04 19.50
CA VAL A 166 -7.94 9.49 19.61
C VAL A 166 -8.78 10.04 20.78
N SER A 167 -8.34 11.17 21.36
CA SER A 167 -8.94 11.76 22.56
C SER A 167 -10.38 12.18 22.36
N ASP A 168 -10.70 12.84 21.26
CA ASP A 168 -12.04 13.35 20.97
C ASP A 168 -12.39 13.26 19.46
N ALA A 169 -13.66 13.59 19.16
CA ALA A 169 -14.18 13.55 17.80
C ALA A 169 -13.59 14.63 16.88
N ARG A 170 -13.12 15.74 17.44
CA ARG A 170 -12.48 16.82 16.68
C ARG A 170 -11.10 16.42 16.21
N GLU A 171 -10.33 15.77 17.07
CA GLU A 171 -9.02 15.20 16.70
C GLU A 171 -9.16 14.05 15.70
N ALA A 172 -10.21 13.23 15.81
CA ALA A 172 -10.52 12.22 14.80
C ALA A 172 -10.76 12.84 13.40
N ARG A 173 -11.48 13.97 13.32
CA ARG A 173 -11.68 14.70 12.04
C ARG A 173 -10.37 15.24 11.49
N LYS A 174 -9.54 15.88 12.33
CA LYS A 174 -8.24 16.41 11.91
C LYS A 174 -7.33 15.30 11.39
N SER A 175 -7.28 14.16 12.06
CA SER A 175 -6.47 13.02 11.65
C SER A 175 -6.86 12.50 10.26
N VAL A 176 -8.16 12.43 9.96
CA VAL A 176 -8.65 12.06 8.62
C VAL A 176 -8.20 13.08 7.56
N PHE A 177 -8.32 14.37 7.86
CA PHE A 177 -7.90 15.42 6.93
C PHE A 177 -6.40 15.31 6.58
N TYR A 178 -5.54 15.18 7.60
CA TYR A 178 -4.11 15.01 7.36
C TYR A 178 -3.80 13.69 6.65
N ALA A 179 -4.44 12.59 7.04
CA ALA A 179 -4.24 11.30 6.39
C ALA A 179 -4.62 11.36 4.90
N THR A 180 -5.76 12.00 4.56
CA THR A 180 -6.19 12.17 3.17
C THR A 180 -5.19 13.03 2.39
N GLY A 181 -4.68 14.11 2.98
CA GLY A 181 -3.67 14.95 2.35
C GLY A 181 -2.36 14.20 2.07
N PHE A 182 -1.83 13.47 3.05
CA PHE A 182 -0.62 12.66 2.87
C PHE A 182 -0.81 11.51 1.88
N MET A 183 -1.96 10.85 1.88
CA MET A 183 -2.28 9.83 0.90
C MET A 183 -2.36 10.41 -0.52
N GLY A 184 -3.04 11.54 -0.69
CA GLY A 184 -3.11 12.25 -1.98
C GLY A 184 -1.72 12.63 -2.50
N TYR A 185 -0.88 13.19 -1.65
CA TYR A 185 0.51 13.48 -1.96
C TYR A 185 1.28 12.24 -2.39
N PHE A 186 1.17 11.15 -1.63
CA PHE A 186 1.82 9.88 -1.96
C PHE A 186 1.36 9.31 -3.31
N TYR A 187 0.08 9.41 -3.64
CA TYR A 187 -0.41 8.99 -4.97
C TYR A 187 0.19 9.78 -6.12
N ILE A 188 0.43 11.09 -5.95
CA ILE A 188 1.15 11.89 -6.95
C ILE A 188 2.59 11.39 -7.11
N LEU A 189 3.26 11.10 -6.00
CA LEU A 189 4.62 10.54 -6.04
C LEU A 189 4.66 9.18 -6.72
N THR A 190 3.73 8.27 -6.41
CA THR A 190 3.69 6.94 -7.04
C THR A 190 3.40 7.00 -8.52
N PHE A 191 2.66 8.01 -8.99
CA PHE A 191 2.45 8.25 -10.40
C PHE A 191 3.78 8.60 -11.10
N ILE A 192 4.55 9.54 -10.56
CA ILE A 192 5.87 9.92 -11.09
C ILE A 192 6.84 8.72 -11.06
N ILE A 193 6.91 8.02 -9.94
CA ILE A 193 7.75 6.84 -9.75
C ILE A 193 7.37 5.72 -10.73
N GLY A 194 6.07 5.52 -10.97
CA GLY A 194 5.58 4.51 -11.91
C GLY A 194 6.05 4.76 -13.34
N PHE A 195 5.90 5.98 -13.85
CA PHE A 195 6.40 6.35 -15.18
C PHE A 195 7.92 6.34 -15.24
N GLY A 196 8.61 6.79 -14.18
CA GLY A 196 10.05 6.68 -14.05
C GLY A 196 10.56 5.24 -14.09
N ALA A 197 9.85 4.32 -13.44
CA ALA A 197 10.18 2.90 -13.49
C ALA A 197 10.01 2.31 -14.91
N ILE A 198 8.96 2.70 -15.63
CA ILE A 198 8.78 2.29 -17.03
C ILE A 198 9.95 2.77 -17.87
N MET A 199 10.34 4.01 -17.71
CA MET A 199 11.40 4.66 -18.49
C MET A 199 12.79 4.08 -18.17
N LEU A 200 13.19 4.04 -16.90
CA LEU A 200 14.56 3.70 -16.50
C LEU A 200 14.78 2.20 -16.31
N VAL A 201 13.82 1.53 -15.68
CA VAL A 201 13.90 0.08 -15.39
C VAL A 201 13.39 -0.75 -16.56
N GLY A 202 12.30 -0.29 -17.21
CA GLY A 202 11.73 -0.98 -18.35
C GLY A 202 12.64 -1.03 -19.58
N ALA A 203 13.55 -0.07 -19.75
CA ALA A 203 14.53 -0.03 -20.82
C ALA A 203 15.76 -0.91 -20.56
N ASN A 204 16.13 -1.13 -19.30
CA ASN A 204 17.41 -1.75 -18.93
C ASN A 204 17.28 -3.28 -18.77
N PRO A 205 18.05 -4.07 -19.54
CA PRO A 205 18.06 -5.54 -19.43
C PRO A 205 18.57 -6.05 -18.08
N GLU A 206 19.39 -5.27 -17.36
CA GLU A 206 19.98 -5.65 -16.07
C GLU A 206 18.94 -5.99 -15.01
N TYR A 207 17.76 -5.36 -15.10
CA TYR A 207 16.64 -5.57 -14.14
C TYR A 207 15.67 -6.66 -14.61
N LYS A 208 15.96 -7.35 -15.71
CA LYS A 208 15.10 -8.37 -16.31
C LYS A 208 15.74 -9.75 -16.21
N ASP A 209 14.90 -10.76 -16.03
CA ASP A 209 15.31 -12.15 -16.14
C ASP A 209 15.43 -12.60 -17.61
N ALA A 210 15.86 -13.85 -17.82
CA ALA A 210 15.99 -14.43 -19.15
C ALA A 210 14.66 -14.50 -19.94
N ALA A 211 13.53 -14.41 -19.27
CA ALA A 211 12.19 -14.36 -19.87
C ALA A 211 11.70 -12.93 -20.15
N GLY A 212 12.49 -11.91 -19.82
CA GLY A 212 12.15 -10.50 -20.00
C GLY A 212 11.23 -9.90 -18.92
N HIS A 213 10.97 -10.62 -17.85
CA HIS A 213 10.22 -10.11 -16.69
C HIS A 213 11.16 -9.44 -15.69
N LEU A 214 10.63 -8.50 -14.89
CA LEU A 214 11.39 -7.88 -13.82
C LEU A 214 11.81 -8.92 -12.77
N ILE A 215 13.09 -8.88 -12.37
CA ILE A 215 13.63 -9.71 -11.30
C ILE A 215 12.86 -9.45 -10.01
N GLY A 216 12.30 -10.52 -9.41
CA GLY A 216 11.42 -10.41 -8.24
C GLY A 216 9.98 -10.01 -8.55
N GLY A 217 9.63 -9.80 -9.83
CA GLY A 217 8.29 -9.46 -10.30
C GLY A 217 7.97 -7.96 -10.29
N ASN A 218 6.81 -7.60 -10.81
CA ASN A 218 6.41 -6.19 -10.99
C ASN A 218 6.36 -5.38 -9.68
N ASN A 219 6.16 -6.03 -8.54
CA ASN A 219 6.15 -5.37 -7.23
C ASN A 219 7.52 -4.79 -6.84
N MET A 220 8.60 -5.24 -7.48
CA MET A 220 9.97 -4.77 -7.21
C MET A 220 10.38 -3.59 -8.11
N ALA A 221 9.52 -3.11 -8.99
CA ALA A 221 9.83 -2.02 -9.91
C ALA A 221 10.35 -0.74 -9.20
N ALA A 222 9.77 -0.37 -8.06
CA ALA A 222 10.22 0.78 -7.28
C ALA A 222 11.60 0.55 -6.63
N VAL A 223 11.94 -0.68 -6.26
CA VAL A 223 13.25 -1.04 -5.69
C VAL A 223 14.32 -0.95 -6.77
N HIS A 224 14.06 -1.49 -7.95
CA HIS A 224 14.97 -1.36 -9.10
C HIS A 224 15.14 0.09 -9.54
N LEU A 225 14.04 0.88 -9.50
CA LEU A 225 14.13 2.31 -9.78
C LEU A 225 15.05 3.04 -8.78
N ALA A 226 14.95 2.70 -7.49
CA ALA A 226 15.83 3.29 -6.47
C ALA A 226 17.31 2.97 -6.70
N ASN A 227 17.62 1.86 -7.38
CA ASN A 227 18.99 1.50 -7.78
C ASN A 227 19.41 2.19 -9.09
N ALA A 228 18.44 2.56 -9.94
CA ALA A 228 18.68 3.18 -11.25
C ALA A 228 18.85 4.70 -11.20
N VAL A 229 18.40 5.38 -10.15
CA VAL A 229 18.45 6.84 -9.95
C VAL A 229 19.46 7.26 -8.90
#